data_b61d807d584dfb96d35917ac7a8bd097
#
_entry.id   b61d807d584dfb96d35917ac7a8bd097
#
_cell.length_a   1.000
_cell.length_b   1.000
_cell.length_c   1.000
_cell.angle_alpha   90.00
_cell.angle_beta   90.00
_cell.angle_gamma   90.00
#
_symmetry.space_group_name_H-M   'P 1'
#
loop_
_entity.id
_entity.type
_entity.pdbx_description
1 polymer ?
#
loop_
_entity_poly.entity_id
_entity_poly.type
_entity_poly.pdbx_seq_one_letter_code
_entity_poly.pdbx_strand_id
1 'polypeptide(L)'
;MLNIGDKNSVIKPIVGSWFSIYWYDRRHYYWNDACIKYTDGQWDALIKDMAELGMKYLVMCNVASHGYAVYDSKVLPKYPMASADPLEAVMTACDKYGINVFLNNDYYHDEYYFKIDEMFYPESVKGRYTMLEEVAEKYSGHKSFYGWYWAWESYLSPYFADHFIKYINDSSKQARLLTPKAKFLTAPYGTRTATEDAKFIKQLEELDVDIVAYQDTVG
;
A
#
# COMPACT_ATOMS: atom_id res chain seq x y z
N MET A 1 17.41 16.93 -24.29
CA MET A 1 18.15 17.97 -23.52
C MET A 1 17.15 18.61 -22.58
N LEU A 2 17.21 18.30 -21.28
CA LEU A 2 16.44 19.00 -20.26
C LEU A 2 16.93 20.44 -20.18
N ASN A 3 16.04 21.39 -20.38
CA ASN A 3 16.33 22.81 -20.30
C ASN A 3 16.46 23.22 -18.81
N ILE A 4 17.66 23.18 -18.27
CA ILE A 4 17.97 23.51 -16.85
C ILE A 4 18.00 25.05 -16.63
N GLY A 5 17.27 25.81 -17.43
CA GLY A 5 17.39 27.27 -17.51
C GLY A 5 16.26 28.11 -16.95
N ASP A 6 15.18 27.52 -16.38
CA ASP A 6 14.13 28.34 -15.78
C ASP A 6 14.42 28.58 -14.30
N LYS A 7 14.94 29.78 -14.02
CA LYS A 7 15.25 30.25 -12.64
C LYS A 7 14.01 30.38 -11.74
N ASN A 8 12.82 30.08 -12.25
CA ASN A 8 11.55 30.10 -11.51
C ASN A 8 10.93 28.70 -11.31
N SER A 9 11.61 27.61 -11.66
CA SER A 9 11.14 26.27 -11.35
C SER A 9 11.28 26.04 -9.85
N VAL A 10 10.18 26.17 -9.12
CA VAL A 10 10.11 25.75 -7.71
C VAL A 10 10.18 24.22 -7.70
N ILE A 11 11.35 23.70 -7.33
CA ILE A 11 11.52 22.24 -7.12
C ILE A 11 10.60 21.89 -5.93
N LYS A 12 9.57 21.09 -6.21
CA LYS A 12 8.71 20.57 -5.16
C LYS A 12 9.44 19.40 -4.46
N PRO A 13 9.59 19.42 -3.15
CA PRO A 13 10.20 18.30 -2.42
C PRO A 13 9.35 17.05 -2.53
N ILE A 14 9.99 15.88 -2.44
CA ILE A 14 9.28 14.62 -2.24
C ILE A 14 8.64 14.66 -0.85
N VAL A 15 7.32 14.44 -0.79
CA VAL A 15 6.55 14.56 0.46
C VAL A 15 5.96 13.24 0.93
N GLY A 16 6.28 12.12 0.29
CA GLY A 16 5.78 10.81 0.69
C GLY A 16 6.66 9.68 0.18
N SER A 17 6.50 8.51 0.77
CA SER A 17 7.24 7.30 0.41
C SER A 17 6.43 6.04 0.67
N TRP A 18 6.76 4.98 -0.04
CA TRP A 18 6.37 3.61 0.29
C TRP A 18 7.36 3.04 1.30
N PHE A 19 6.84 2.30 2.28
CA PHE A 19 7.64 1.68 3.33
C PHE A 19 7.11 0.29 3.65
N SER A 20 7.97 -0.71 3.55
CA SER A 20 7.64 -2.08 3.93
C SER A 20 8.06 -2.35 5.37
N ILE A 21 7.13 -2.79 6.21
CA ILE A 21 7.41 -3.17 7.61
C ILE A 21 8.40 -4.32 7.65
N TYR A 22 8.20 -5.31 6.79
CA TYR A 22 9.14 -6.38 6.55
C TYR A 22 9.04 -6.81 5.09
N TRP A 23 10.10 -7.39 4.59
CA TRP A 23 10.09 -8.02 3.28
C TRP A 23 10.76 -9.39 3.42
N TYR A 24 9.99 -10.44 3.33
CA TYR A 24 10.47 -11.80 3.39
C TYR A 24 10.06 -12.56 2.12
N ASP A 25 11.04 -13.11 1.42
CA ASP A 25 10.84 -14.07 0.34
C ASP A 25 11.20 -15.47 0.86
N ARG A 26 10.30 -16.45 0.71
CA ARG A 26 10.54 -17.85 1.09
C ARG A 26 11.79 -18.47 0.45
N ARG A 27 12.31 -17.86 -0.62
CA ARG A 27 13.58 -18.22 -1.25
C ARG A 27 14.80 -17.64 -0.54
N HIS A 28 14.62 -17.01 0.61
CA HIS A 28 15.66 -16.29 1.37
C HIS A 28 16.29 -15.10 0.63
N TYR A 29 15.66 -14.59 -0.42
CA TYR A 29 15.97 -13.27 -0.95
C TYR A 29 15.37 -12.22 -0.02
N TYR A 30 16.25 -11.63 0.73
CA TYR A 30 15.87 -10.84 1.85
C TYR A 30 16.34 -9.40 1.62
N TRP A 31 15.50 -8.42 1.89
CA TRP A 31 15.84 -7.04 1.60
C TRP A 31 16.16 -6.25 2.86
N ASN A 32 15.44 -6.47 3.93
CA ASN A 32 15.66 -5.73 5.17
C ASN A 32 15.07 -6.46 6.38
N ASP A 33 15.92 -6.95 7.28
CA ASP A 33 15.50 -7.55 8.56
C ASP A 33 15.58 -6.58 9.74
N ALA A 34 16.03 -5.37 9.53
CA ALA A 34 16.21 -4.43 10.62
C ALA A 34 14.86 -4.11 11.29
N CYS A 35 13.82 -3.91 10.49
CA CYS A 35 12.50 -3.51 10.99
C CYS A 35 11.83 -4.57 11.87
N ILE A 36 12.13 -5.86 11.70
CA ILE A 36 11.59 -6.91 12.58
C ILE A 36 12.14 -6.82 14.00
N LYS A 37 13.28 -6.16 14.18
CA LYS A 37 13.97 -5.97 15.47
C LYS A 37 13.60 -4.64 16.13
N TYR A 38 12.84 -3.77 15.46
CA TYR A 38 12.49 -2.46 15.98
C TYR A 38 11.50 -2.57 17.13
N THR A 39 11.86 -1.90 18.22
CA THR A 39 10.95 -1.60 19.33
C THR A 39 10.01 -0.46 18.95
N ASP A 40 8.94 -0.26 19.72
CA ASP A 40 8.00 0.86 19.50
C ASP A 40 8.72 2.23 19.53
N GLY A 41 9.73 2.38 20.41
CA GLY A 41 10.55 3.59 20.46
C GLY A 41 11.40 3.83 19.20
N GLN A 42 11.84 2.76 18.54
CA GLN A 42 12.58 2.87 17.27
C GLN A 42 11.63 3.19 16.10
N TRP A 43 10.40 2.68 16.13
CA TRP A 43 9.36 3.10 15.19
C TRP A 43 9.01 4.58 15.36
N ASP A 44 8.81 5.07 16.61
CA ASP A 44 8.57 6.50 16.90
C ASP A 44 9.73 7.37 16.35
N ALA A 45 10.98 6.96 16.59
CA ALA A 45 12.15 7.70 16.10
C ALA A 45 12.21 7.74 14.56
N LEU A 46 11.98 6.62 13.88
CA LEU A 46 11.98 6.56 12.42
C LEU A 46 10.90 7.48 11.81
N ILE A 47 9.69 7.45 12.34
CA ILE A 47 8.59 8.31 11.86
C ILE A 47 8.88 9.78 12.15
N LYS A 48 9.50 10.09 13.28
CA LYS A 48 9.97 11.44 13.60
C LYS A 48 10.97 11.93 12.54
N ASP A 49 11.98 11.13 12.21
CA ASP A 49 12.98 11.48 11.22
C ASP A 49 12.36 11.72 9.84
N MET A 50 11.38 10.87 9.44
CA MET A 50 10.62 11.09 8.21
C MET A 50 9.85 12.43 8.22
N ALA A 51 9.22 12.78 9.34
CA ALA A 51 8.52 14.04 9.48
C ALA A 51 9.47 15.25 9.42
N GLU A 52 10.65 15.15 10.04
CA GLU A 52 11.70 16.19 10.01
C GLU A 52 12.27 16.38 8.60
N LEU A 53 12.31 15.33 7.78
CA LEU A 53 12.63 15.41 6.34
C LEU A 53 11.51 16.05 5.50
N GLY A 54 10.37 16.36 6.11
CA GLY A 54 9.24 17.02 5.45
C GLY A 54 8.24 16.08 4.82
N MET A 55 8.30 14.77 5.09
CA MET A 55 7.31 13.81 4.61
C MET A 55 5.94 14.07 5.22
N LYS A 56 4.90 13.95 4.40
CA LYS A 56 3.50 14.17 4.75
C LYS A 56 2.63 12.93 4.53
N TYR A 57 3.12 11.99 3.73
CA TYR A 57 2.42 10.77 3.37
C TYR A 57 3.33 9.57 3.49
N LEU A 58 2.78 8.49 4.02
CA LEU A 58 3.44 7.21 4.13
C LEU A 58 2.49 6.12 3.62
N VAL A 59 2.96 5.30 2.69
CA VAL A 59 2.26 4.11 2.23
C VAL A 59 2.89 2.91 2.91
N MET A 60 2.17 2.31 3.87
CA MET A 60 2.65 1.13 4.59
C MET A 60 2.34 -0.12 3.80
N CYS A 61 3.39 -0.78 3.35
CA CYS A 61 3.33 -2.07 2.65
C CYS A 61 3.52 -3.24 3.62
N ASN A 62 3.12 -4.42 3.18
CA ASN A 62 3.29 -5.68 3.91
C ASN A 62 2.60 -5.69 5.30
N VAL A 63 1.43 -5.06 5.40
CA VAL A 63 0.58 -5.16 6.60
C VAL A 63 0.15 -6.61 6.82
N ALA A 64 -0.13 -7.31 5.72
CA ALA A 64 -0.29 -8.74 5.70
C ALA A 64 0.23 -9.28 4.37
N SER A 65 1.21 -10.19 4.41
CA SER A 65 1.89 -10.66 3.21
C SER A 65 2.58 -12.01 3.49
N HIS A 66 2.72 -12.83 2.45
CA HIS A 66 3.43 -14.12 2.52
C HIS A 66 2.96 -15.04 3.64
N GLY A 67 1.65 -15.08 3.89
CA GLY A 67 1.07 -15.94 4.90
C GLY A 67 1.18 -15.45 6.34
N TYR A 68 1.56 -14.19 6.56
CA TYR A 68 1.66 -13.57 7.87
C TYR A 68 1.02 -12.17 7.88
N ALA A 69 0.54 -11.76 9.06
CA ALA A 69 0.16 -10.37 9.35
C ALA A 69 1.11 -9.77 10.39
N VAL A 70 1.30 -8.45 10.39
CA VAL A 70 2.11 -7.75 11.41
C VAL A 70 1.33 -7.37 12.65
N TYR A 71 0.04 -7.68 12.67
CA TYR A 71 -0.90 -7.48 13.78
C TYR A 71 -1.61 -8.80 14.14
N ASP A 72 -2.38 -8.82 15.22
CA ASP A 72 -3.15 -10.01 15.61
C ASP A 72 -4.37 -10.17 14.68
N SER A 73 -4.24 -11.04 13.68
CA SER A 73 -5.24 -11.36 12.67
C SER A 73 -5.98 -12.65 13.01
N LYS A 74 -7.26 -12.76 12.64
CA LYS A 74 -8.06 -13.99 12.69
C LYS A 74 -7.83 -14.88 11.46
N VAL A 75 -7.19 -14.34 10.42
CA VAL A 75 -6.98 -15.02 9.13
C VAL A 75 -5.56 -15.60 9.04
N LEU A 76 -4.58 -14.83 9.47
CA LEU A 76 -3.16 -15.15 9.32
C LEU A 76 -2.43 -15.21 10.66
N PRO A 77 -1.42 -16.07 10.78
CA PRO A 77 -0.52 -16.02 11.90
C PRO A 77 0.25 -14.70 11.92
N LYS A 78 0.58 -14.24 13.12
CA LYS A 78 1.37 -13.03 13.30
C LYS A 78 2.82 -13.28 12.97
N TYR A 79 3.43 -12.35 12.22
CA TYR A 79 4.88 -12.38 12.00
C TYR A 79 5.62 -12.05 13.31
N PRO A 80 6.66 -12.83 13.66
CA PRO A 80 7.43 -12.60 14.89
C PRO A 80 8.27 -11.33 14.77
N MET A 81 7.91 -10.30 15.55
CA MET A 81 8.59 -9.01 15.58
C MET A 81 8.89 -8.58 17.02
N ALA A 82 9.87 -7.70 17.22
CA ALA A 82 10.22 -7.16 18.53
C ALA A 82 9.13 -6.25 19.11
N SER A 83 8.47 -5.46 18.25
CA SER A 83 7.23 -4.74 18.61
C SER A 83 6.05 -5.71 18.65
N ALA A 84 5.22 -5.60 19.66
CA ALA A 84 4.01 -6.42 19.77
C ALA A 84 2.97 -6.07 18.70
N ASP A 85 2.88 -4.80 18.32
CA ASP A 85 2.03 -4.30 17.22
C ASP A 85 2.77 -3.15 16.51
N PRO A 86 3.65 -3.46 15.54
CA PRO A 86 4.44 -2.43 14.87
C PRO A 86 3.57 -1.47 14.04
N LEU A 87 2.41 -1.91 13.59
CA LEU A 87 1.50 -1.04 12.86
C LEU A 87 0.87 -0.01 13.79
N GLU A 88 0.44 -0.41 14.99
CA GLU A 88 -0.02 0.51 16.04
C GLU A 88 1.06 1.52 16.44
N ALA A 89 2.31 1.06 16.60
CA ALA A 89 3.43 1.93 16.91
C ALA A 89 3.66 3.00 15.81
N VAL A 90 3.60 2.59 14.54
CA VAL A 90 3.71 3.49 13.38
C VAL A 90 2.53 4.47 13.33
N MET A 91 1.29 3.99 13.48
CA MET A 91 0.09 4.85 13.42
C MET A 91 0.08 5.88 14.55
N THR A 92 0.43 5.47 15.77
CA THR A 92 0.57 6.37 16.92
C THR A 92 1.64 7.44 16.68
N ALA A 93 2.79 7.06 16.14
CA ALA A 93 3.85 8.00 15.79
C ALA A 93 3.42 8.96 14.66
N CYS A 94 2.72 8.47 13.64
CA CYS A 94 2.18 9.29 12.57
C CYS A 94 1.13 10.29 13.06
N ASP A 95 0.27 9.92 14.01
CA ASP A 95 -0.64 10.83 14.70
C ASP A 95 0.10 11.98 15.40
N LYS A 96 1.21 11.63 16.05
CA LYS A 96 2.05 12.57 16.81
C LYS A 96 2.79 13.56 15.90
N TYR A 97 3.31 13.08 14.77
CA TYR A 97 4.18 13.88 13.89
C TYR A 97 3.47 14.42 12.65
N GLY A 98 2.20 14.11 12.47
CA GLY A 98 1.35 14.67 11.40
C GLY A 98 1.63 14.11 10.01
N ILE A 99 1.89 12.80 9.91
CA ILE A 99 2.04 12.07 8.66
C ILE A 99 0.73 11.31 8.36
N ASN A 100 0.20 11.48 7.16
CA ASN A 100 -0.96 10.74 6.66
C ASN A 100 -0.54 9.36 6.16
N VAL A 101 -1.29 8.31 6.52
CA VAL A 101 -0.92 6.93 6.23
C VAL A 101 -1.96 6.26 5.34
N PHE A 102 -1.49 5.65 4.26
CA PHE A 102 -2.23 4.64 3.52
C PHE A 102 -1.81 3.27 4.01
N LEU A 103 -2.78 2.44 4.35
CA LEU A 103 -2.55 1.04 4.71
C LEU A 103 -2.87 0.15 3.52
N ASN A 104 -2.06 -0.88 3.31
CA ASN A 104 -2.34 -1.81 2.25
C ASN A 104 -3.20 -2.98 2.71
N ASN A 105 -3.83 -3.62 1.73
CA ASN A 105 -4.47 -4.90 1.88
C ASN A 105 -4.01 -5.77 0.71
N ASP A 106 -2.91 -6.48 0.92
CA ASP A 106 -2.24 -7.33 -0.07
C ASP A 106 -2.40 -8.83 0.21
N TYR A 107 -3.48 -9.21 0.85
CA TYR A 107 -3.82 -10.62 0.99
C TYR A 107 -4.27 -11.18 -0.36
N TYR A 108 -3.36 -11.92 -1.00
CA TYR A 108 -3.66 -12.59 -2.27
C TYR A 108 -3.85 -14.09 -2.10
N HIS A 109 -2.97 -14.70 -1.38
CA HIS A 109 -2.93 -16.10 -0.96
C HIS A 109 -1.62 -16.38 -0.21
N ASP A 110 -1.51 -17.59 0.34
CA ASP A 110 -0.37 -18.05 1.12
C ASP A 110 0.89 -18.33 0.28
N GLU A 111 0.75 -18.43 -1.05
CA GLU A 111 1.82 -18.89 -1.92
C GLU A 111 2.54 -17.75 -2.64
N TYR A 112 3.84 -17.88 -2.73
CA TYR A 112 4.73 -16.98 -3.46
C TYR A 112 4.39 -16.87 -4.96
N TYR A 113 3.82 -17.92 -5.53
CA TYR A 113 3.32 -17.97 -6.89
C TYR A 113 1.84 -18.27 -6.89
N PHE A 114 1.02 -17.24 -6.82
CA PHE A 114 -0.39 -17.42 -7.04
C PHE A 114 -0.73 -17.26 -8.54
N LYS A 115 -1.70 -17.99 -9.00
CA LYS A 115 -2.31 -17.72 -10.30
C LYS A 115 -3.30 -16.58 -10.14
N ILE A 116 -3.36 -15.71 -11.14
CA ILE A 116 -4.26 -14.54 -11.11
C ILE A 116 -5.69 -14.92 -10.75
N ASP A 117 -6.17 -16.06 -11.24
CA ASP A 117 -7.51 -16.56 -10.95
C ASP A 117 -7.74 -16.84 -9.46
N GLU A 118 -6.69 -17.22 -8.72
CA GLU A 118 -6.79 -17.58 -7.29
C GLU A 118 -7.16 -16.39 -6.41
N MET A 119 -6.91 -15.16 -6.86
CA MET A 119 -7.35 -13.95 -6.17
C MET A 119 -8.88 -13.84 -6.08
N PHE A 120 -9.58 -14.48 -7.01
CA PHE A 120 -11.03 -14.43 -7.12
C PHE A 120 -11.71 -15.67 -6.55
N TYR A 121 -10.97 -16.63 -6.02
CA TYR A 121 -11.56 -17.74 -5.31
C TYR A 121 -12.30 -17.24 -4.05
N PRO A 122 -13.45 -17.85 -3.72
CA PRO A 122 -14.28 -17.40 -2.59
C PRO A 122 -13.52 -17.26 -1.27
N GLU A 123 -12.59 -18.19 -0.99
CA GLU A 123 -11.75 -18.18 0.20
C GLU A 123 -10.75 -17.02 0.20
N SER A 124 -10.12 -16.71 -0.93
CA SER A 124 -9.20 -15.58 -1.07
C SER A 124 -9.92 -14.25 -0.91
N VAL A 125 -11.09 -14.11 -1.53
CA VAL A 125 -11.94 -12.91 -1.39
C VAL A 125 -12.40 -12.75 0.06
N LYS A 126 -12.86 -13.84 0.69
CA LYS A 126 -13.28 -13.82 2.10
C LYS A 126 -12.12 -13.42 3.02
N GLY A 127 -10.94 -14.02 2.83
CA GLY A 127 -9.75 -13.70 3.62
C GLY A 127 -9.38 -12.23 3.50
N ARG A 128 -9.31 -11.71 2.26
CA ARG A 128 -9.02 -10.30 1.98
C ARG A 128 -10.01 -9.34 2.64
N TYR A 129 -11.30 -9.66 2.59
CA TYR A 129 -12.31 -8.81 3.23
C TYR A 129 -12.26 -8.89 4.76
N THR A 130 -12.02 -10.08 5.33
CA THR A 130 -11.83 -10.21 6.78
C THR A 130 -10.63 -9.38 7.25
N MET A 131 -9.52 -9.42 6.53
CA MET A 131 -8.35 -8.59 6.87
C MET A 131 -8.63 -7.10 6.72
N LEU A 132 -9.39 -6.70 5.70
CA LEU A 132 -9.80 -5.31 5.53
C LEU A 132 -10.63 -4.84 6.73
N GLU A 133 -11.58 -5.67 7.21
CA GLU A 133 -12.38 -5.41 8.39
C GLU A 133 -11.52 -5.29 9.65
N GLU A 134 -10.58 -6.22 9.87
CA GLU A 134 -9.65 -6.20 11.01
C GLU A 134 -8.80 -4.93 11.05
N VAL A 135 -8.20 -4.57 9.92
CA VAL A 135 -7.35 -3.38 9.81
C VAL A 135 -8.18 -2.10 9.98
N ALA A 136 -9.38 -2.05 9.39
CA ALA A 136 -10.29 -0.92 9.58
C ALA A 136 -10.71 -0.76 11.05
N GLU A 137 -11.12 -1.85 11.72
CA GLU A 137 -11.52 -1.86 13.13
C GLU A 137 -10.39 -1.35 14.05
N LYS A 138 -9.16 -1.83 13.80
CA LYS A 138 -8.02 -1.50 14.66
C LYS A 138 -7.46 -0.10 14.42
N TYR A 139 -7.29 0.31 13.17
CA TYR A 139 -6.43 1.45 12.84
C TYR A 139 -7.14 2.62 12.16
N SER A 140 -8.37 2.48 11.68
CA SER A 140 -9.06 3.61 11.02
C SER A 140 -9.45 4.75 11.97
N GLY A 141 -9.38 4.52 13.28
CA GLY A 141 -9.61 5.55 14.31
C GLY A 141 -8.46 6.52 14.51
N HIS A 142 -7.27 6.22 13.99
CA HIS A 142 -6.12 7.12 14.05
C HIS A 142 -6.33 8.37 13.19
N LYS A 143 -5.86 9.52 13.65
CA LYS A 143 -5.90 10.79 12.89
C LYS A 143 -5.07 10.71 11.62
N SER A 144 -4.00 9.92 11.67
CA SER A 144 -3.10 9.66 10.55
C SER A 144 -3.68 8.72 9.50
N PHE A 145 -4.71 7.95 9.81
CA PHE A 145 -5.34 7.07 8.83
C PHE A 145 -5.94 7.91 7.68
N TYR A 146 -5.31 7.84 6.52
CA TYR A 146 -5.73 8.62 5.37
C TYR A 146 -6.49 7.78 4.35
N GLY A 147 -6.12 6.50 4.22
CA GLY A 147 -6.79 5.62 3.27
C GLY A 147 -6.14 4.28 3.05
N TRP A 148 -6.46 3.70 1.90
CA TRP A 148 -6.05 2.37 1.49
C TRP A 148 -5.14 2.40 0.28
N TYR A 149 -4.19 1.52 0.26
CA TYR A 149 -3.33 1.24 -0.87
C TYR A 149 -3.61 -0.18 -1.40
N TRP A 150 -4.03 -0.24 -2.66
CA TRP A 150 -4.20 -1.52 -3.34
C TRP A 150 -2.87 -1.92 -3.95
N ALA A 151 -2.19 -2.84 -3.29
CA ALA A 151 -0.79 -3.16 -3.53
C ALA A 151 -0.53 -4.01 -4.78
N TRP A 152 -1.57 -4.47 -5.45
CA TRP A 152 -1.34 -5.22 -6.68
C TRP A 152 -0.82 -4.30 -7.77
N GLU A 153 0.45 -4.45 -8.06
CA GLU A 153 1.14 -3.74 -9.12
C GLU A 153 0.83 -4.39 -10.46
N SER A 154 -0.10 -3.81 -11.22
CA SER A 154 -0.41 -4.27 -12.57
C SER A 154 0.48 -3.63 -13.60
N TYR A 155 1.00 -4.45 -14.53
CA TYR A 155 1.71 -3.95 -15.70
C TYR A 155 0.71 -3.40 -16.73
N LEU A 156 0.83 -2.12 -17.04
CA LEU A 156 -0.02 -1.40 -17.98
C LEU A 156 0.53 -1.56 -19.41
N SER A 157 -0.04 -2.51 -20.19
CA SER A 157 0.41 -2.74 -21.56
C SER A 157 -0.63 -3.47 -22.43
N PRO A 158 -1.24 -2.81 -23.42
CA PRO A 158 -1.33 -1.35 -23.60
C PRO A 158 -2.42 -0.73 -22.73
N TYR A 159 -3.23 -1.54 -22.05
CA TYR A 159 -4.36 -1.17 -21.20
C TYR A 159 -4.29 -1.90 -19.86
N PHE A 160 -5.08 -1.45 -18.89
CA PHE A 160 -5.32 -2.24 -17.69
C PHE A 160 -6.03 -3.56 -18.05
N ALA A 161 -5.61 -4.64 -17.40
CA ALA A 161 -6.30 -5.92 -17.52
C ALA A 161 -7.66 -5.86 -16.80
N ASP A 162 -8.69 -6.48 -17.34
CA ASP A 162 -10.04 -6.46 -16.76
C ASP A 162 -10.07 -7.00 -15.32
N HIS A 163 -9.26 -8.02 -15.03
CA HIS A 163 -9.15 -8.58 -13.69
C HIS A 163 -8.51 -7.59 -12.68
N PHE A 164 -7.61 -6.70 -13.13
CA PHE A 164 -7.07 -5.63 -12.30
C PHE A 164 -8.16 -4.62 -11.92
N ILE A 165 -8.91 -4.13 -12.91
CA ILE A 165 -10.03 -3.20 -12.68
C ILE A 165 -11.04 -3.83 -11.72
N LYS A 166 -11.39 -5.10 -11.94
CA LYS A 166 -12.30 -5.84 -11.05
C LYS A 166 -11.77 -5.92 -9.62
N TYR A 167 -10.50 -6.28 -9.44
CA TYR A 167 -9.88 -6.37 -8.10
C TYR A 167 -9.92 -5.02 -7.37
N ILE A 168 -9.52 -3.96 -8.05
CA ILE A 168 -9.53 -2.60 -7.47
C ILE A 168 -10.95 -2.21 -7.06
N ASN A 169 -11.92 -2.34 -7.96
CA ASN A 169 -13.28 -1.88 -7.73
C ASN A 169 -14.01 -2.69 -6.65
N ASP A 170 -13.84 -4.03 -6.63
CA ASP A 170 -14.41 -4.88 -5.59
C ASP A 170 -13.82 -4.55 -4.21
N SER A 171 -12.50 -4.32 -4.13
CA SER A 171 -11.82 -3.96 -2.89
C SER A 171 -12.22 -2.56 -2.41
N SER A 172 -12.27 -1.58 -3.30
CA SER A 172 -12.71 -0.22 -2.99
C SER A 172 -14.15 -0.18 -2.52
N LYS A 173 -15.03 -0.89 -3.19
CA LYS A 173 -16.44 -1.00 -2.79
C LYS A 173 -16.60 -1.53 -1.36
N GLN A 174 -15.86 -2.58 -1.00
CA GLN A 174 -15.88 -3.12 0.35
C GLN A 174 -15.30 -2.13 1.38
N ALA A 175 -14.17 -1.50 1.05
CA ALA A 175 -13.52 -0.55 1.94
C ALA A 175 -14.39 0.70 2.21
N ARG A 176 -15.16 1.17 1.22
CA ARG A 176 -16.08 2.31 1.40
C ARG A 176 -17.19 2.03 2.42
N LEU A 177 -17.60 0.79 2.59
CA LEU A 177 -18.58 0.42 3.62
C LEU A 177 -18.00 0.59 5.03
N LEU A 178 -16.71 0.34 5.20
CA LEU A 178 -16.02 0.39 6.49
C LEU A 178 -15.46 1.79 6.79
N THR A 179 -14.93 2.45 5.77
CA THR A 179 -14.21 3.71 5.88
C THR A 179 -14.63 4.69 4.78
N PRO A 180 -15.86 5.23 4.81
CA PRO A 180 -16.45 5.99 3.68
C PRO A 180 -15.72 7.29 3.35
N LYS A 181 -14.87 7.81 4.24
CA LYS A 181 -14.09 9.03 4.02
C LYS A 181 -12.65 8.77 3.59
N ALA A 182 -12.22 7.51 3.61
CA ALA A 182 -10.86 7.12 3.25
C ALA A 182 -10.58 7.40 1.76
N LYS A 183 -9.32 7.68 1.46
CA LYS A 183 -8.80 7.78 0.10
C LYS A 183 -8.28 6.43 -0.39
N PHE A 184 -8.38 6.20 -1.69
CA PHE A 184 -7.95 4.96 -2.32
C PHE A 184 -6.83 5.25 -3.32
N LEU A 185 -5.74 4.52 -3.18
CA LEU A 185 -4.53 4.67 -3.98
C LEU A 185 -4.14 3.35 -4.64
N THR A 186 -3.72 3.41 -5.90
CA THR A 186 -3.08 2.30 -6.62
C THR A 186 -1.84 2.79 -7.34
N ALA A 187 -0.85 1.91 -7.57
CA ALA A 187 0.44 2.26 -8.18
C ALA A 187 0.83 1.29 -9.32
N PRO A 188 0.16 1.34 -10.48
CA PRO A 188 0.51 0.53 -11.64
C PRO A 188 1.84 0.96 -12.25
N TYR A 189 2.48 0.04 -13.00
CA TYR A 189 3.76 0.29 -13.68
C TYR A 189 3.67 0.00 -15.19
N GLY A 190 4.72 0.31 -15.94
CA GLY A 190 4.78 0.07 -17.40
C GLY A 190 4.11 1.14 -18.26
N THR A 191 4.03 2.37 -17.77
CA THR A 191 3.35 3.49 -18.46
C THR A 191 3.84 3.77 -19.87
N ARG A 192 5.12 3.52 -20.17
CA ARG A 192 5.69 3.73 -21.50
C ARG A 192 5.09 2.84 -22.60
N THR A 193 4.37 1.78 -22.24
CA THR A 193 3.70 0.86 -23.16
C THR A 193 2.20 1.07 -23.23
N ALA A 194 1.67 2.02 -22.47
CA ALA A 194 0.29 2.39 -22.48
C ALA A 194 -0.12 3.06 -23.80
N THR A 195 -1.36 2.82 -24.23
CA THR A 195 -1.94 3.53 -25.38
C THR A 195 -2.83 4.67 -24.86
N GLU A 196 -2.50 5.89 -25.26
CA GLU A 196 -3.23 7.10 -24.86
C GLU A 196 -4.45 7.33 -25.77
N ASP A 197 -5.53 6.62 -25.55
CA ASP A 197 -6.76 6.73 -26.34
C ASP A 197 -8.04 6.76 -25.46
N ALA A 198 -9.19 6.84 -26.13
CA ALA A 198 -10.48 6.87 -25.46
C ALA A 198 -10.78 5.63 -24.62
N LYS A 199 -10.21 4.46 -24.98
CA LYS A 199 -10.37 3.23 -24.21
C LYS A 199 -9.61 3.32 -22.88
N PHE A 200 -8.40 3.84 -22.91
CA PHE A 200 -7.60 4.03 -21.69
C PHE A 200 -8.24 5.06 -20.75
N ILE A 201 -8.72 6.18 -21.31
CA ILE A 201 -9.45 7.19 -20.53
C ILE A 201 -10.66 6.55 -19.84
N LYS A 202 -11.45 5.76 -20.57
CA LYS A 202 -12.59 5.05 -19.99
C LYS A 202 -12.19 4.11 -18.87
N GLN A 203 -11.09 3.36 -19.00
CA GLN A 203 -10.59 2.50 -17.93
C GLN A 203 -10.18 3.29 -16.68
N LEU A 204 -9.56 4.47 -16.84
CA LEU A 204 -9.24 5.36 -15.72
C LEU A 204 -10.50 5.88 -15.02
N GLU A 205 -11.56 6.19 -15.78
CA GLU A 205 -12.86 6.62 -15.23
C GLU A 205 -13.59 5.46 -14.52
N GLU A 206 -13.36 4.23 -14.92
CA GLU A 206 -13.94 3.03 -14.30
C GLU A 206 -13.25 2.61 -13.00
N LEU A 207 -12.02 3.06 -12.75
CA LEU A 207 -11.28 2.72 -11.53
C LEU A 207 -11.86 3.46 -10.31
N ASP A 208 -12.36 2.72 -9.33
CA ASP A 208 -12.85 3.27 -8.06
C ASP A 208 -11.68 3.61 -7.10
N VAL A 209 -10.84 4.56 -7.52
CA VAL A 209 -9.74 5.09 -6.72
C VAL A 209 -9.70 6.62 -6.77
N ASP A 210 -9.11 7.24 -5.76
CA ASP A 210 -8.89 8.69 -5.73
C ASP A 210 -7.55 9.07 -6.36
N ILE A 211 -6.56 8.16 -6.30
CA ILE A 211 -5.17 8.43 -6.70
C ILE A 211 -4.62 7.27 -7.51
N VAL A 212 -4.07 7.57 -8.68
CA VAL A 212 -3.25 6.65 -9.46
C VAL A 212 -1.82 7.18 -9.45
N ALA A 213 -0.93 6.51 -8.72
CA ALA A 213 0.48 6.85 -8.62
C ALA A 213 1.28 5.96 -9.56
N TYR A 214 1.48 6.42 -10.79
CA TYR A 214 2.24 5.65 -11.77
C TYR A 214 3.70 5.50 -11.35
N GLN A 215 4.19 4.27 -11.43
CA GLN A 215 5.62 3.99 -11.31
C GLN A 215 6.30 4.28 -12.65
N ASP A 216 7.43 4.97 -12.60
CA ASP A 216 8.18 5.37 -13.80
C ASP A 216 8.98 4.23 -14.44
N THR A 217 9.07 3.08 -13.75
CA THR A 217 9.81 1.90 -14.20
C THR A 217 11.28 2.18 -14.60
N VAL A 218 11.88 3.19 -14.02
CA VAL A 218 13.29 3.50 -14.17
C VAL A 218 14.06 2.77 -13.06
N GLY A 219 14.50 1.58 -13.35
CA GLY A 219 15.29 0.75 -12.44
C GLY A 219 16.18 -0.20 -13.22
#